data_ad5c388e3574e0ec7eb4715b079ef2a2
#
_entry.id   ad5c388e3574e0ec7eb4715b079ef2a2
#
_cell.length_a   1.000
_cell.length_b   1.000
_cell.length_c   1.000
_cell.angle_alpha   90.00
_cell.angle_beta   90.00
_cell.angle_gamma   90.00
#
_symmetry.space_group_name_H-M   'P 1'
#
loop_
_entity.id
_entity.type
_entity.pdbx_description
1 polymer ?
#
loop_
_entity_poly.entity_id
_entity_poly.type
_entity_poly.pdbx_seq_one_letter_code
_entity_poly.pdbx_strand_id
1 'polypeptide(L)'
;MKFRLKEIADYTGGVLIGNGDIIIKGVSEIDNSQEDTITFLGNMKYKKYLPSSKAVAFFVNDKKLLLNKNGIVVEKPQLAIAKTLRM
;
A
#
# COMPACT_ATOMS: atom_id res chain seq x y z
N MET A 1 -12.58 -8.81 0.62
CA MET A 1 -11.46 -8.64 -0.32
C MET A 1 -10.36 -9.62 0.02
N LYS A 2 -9.75 -10.23 -0.97
CA LYS A 2 -8.63 -11.13 -0.75
C LYS A 2 -7.84 -11.24 -2.05
N PHE A 3 -6.76 -10.46 -2.17
CA PHE A 3 -5.92 -10.43 -3.37
C PHE A 3 -4.46 -10.51 -2.98
N ARG A 4 -3.63 -11.02 -3.89
CA ARG A 4 -2.19 -10.93 -3.72
C ARG A 4 -1.73 -9.52 -4.06
N LEU A 5 -0.65 -9.09 -3.43
CA LEU A 5 -0.11 -7.74 -3.67
C LEU A 5 0.21 -7.52 -5.16
N LYS A 6 0.72 -8.54 -5.85
CA LYS A 6 1.00 -8.44 -7.29
C LYS A 6 -0.24 -8.21 -8.14
N GLU A 7 -1.38 -8.76 -7.73
CA GLU A 7 -2.64 -8.53 -8.44
C GLU A 7 -3.09 -7.07 -8.30
N ILE A 8 -2.89 -6.51 -7.12
CA ILE A 8 -3.21 -5.11 -6.86
C ILE A 8 -2.27 -4.18 -7.64
N ALA A 9 -0.97 -4.54 -7.71
CA ALA A 9 -0.01 -3.77 -8.52
C ALA A 9 -0.41 -3.75 -9.99
N ASP A 10 -0.79 -4.90 -10.54
CA ASP A 10 -1.24 -5.00 -11.94
C ASP A 10 -2.50 -4.18 -12.17
N TYR A 11 -3.46 -4.27 -11.27
CA TYR A 11 -4.74 -3.56 -11.41
C TYR A 11 -4.56 -2.04 -11.38
N THR A 12 -3.68 -1.56 -10.52
CA THR A 12 -3.44 -0.11 -10.36
C THR A 12 -2.40 0.45 -11.31
N GLY A 13 -1.67 -0.41 -12.00
CA GLY A 13 -0.59 0.01 -12.91
C GLY A 13 0.67 0.47 -12.19
N GLY A 14 0.80 0.16 -10.91
CA GLY A 14 1.97 0.54 -10.12
C GLY A 14 3.14 -0.43 -10.21
N VAL A 15 4.25 -0.05 -9.62
CA VAL A 15 5.46 -0.87 -9.57
C VAL A 15 5.54 -1.60 -8.25
N LEU A 16 5.50 -2.93 -8.30
CA LEU A 16 5.61 -3.78 -7.12
C LEU A 16 7.02 -3.73 -6.54
N ILE A 17 7.11 -3.51 -5.24
CA ILE A 17 8.34 -3.57 -4.47
C ILE A 17 8.15 -4.61 -3.36
N GLY A 18 9.03 -5.60 -3.33
CA GLY A 18 9.00 -6.65 -2.31
C GLY A 18 8.19 -7.88 -2.74
N ASN A 19 7.57 -8.54 -1.77
CA ASN A 19 6.92 -9.83 -1.98
C ASN A 19 5.50 -9.69 -2.54
N GLY A 20 5.33 -9.99 -3.82
CA GLY A 20 4.04 -9.92 -4.51
C GLY A 20 3.03 -10.97 -4.11
N ASP A 21 3.42 -12.01 -3.37
CA ASP A 21 2.53 -13.09 -2.96
C ASP A 21 1.82 -12.83 -1.63
N ILE A 22 2.11 -11.72 -0.97
CA ILE A 22 1.43 -11.35 0.26
C ILE A 22 -0.07 -11.19 -0.02
N ILE A 23 -0.89 -11.80 0.84
CA ILE A 23 -2.34 -11.71 0.73
C ILE A 23 -2.83 -10.46 1.42
N ILE A 24 -3.57 -9.64 0.69
CA ILE A 24 -4.19 -8.41 1.19
C ILE A 24 -5.67 -8.68 1.40
N LYS A 25 -6.14 -8.49 2.62
CA LYS A 25 -7.53 -8.76 3.00
C LYS A 25 -8.40 -7.52 3.12
N GLY A 26 -7.82 -6.35 2.96
CA GLY A 26 -8.56 -5.11 3.03
C GLY A 26 -7.64 -3.90 2.89
N VAL A 27 -8.23 -2.73 3.01
CA VAL A 27 -7.52 -1.46 3.02
C VAL A 27 -7.69 -0.79 4.38
N SER A 28 -6.72 0.03 4.77
CA SER A 28 -6.80 0.77 6.02
C SER A 28 -6.19 2.15 5.86
N GLU A 29 -6.47 3.02 6.80
CA GLU A 29 -5.84 4.34 6.88
C GLU A 29 -4.49 4.22 7.57
N ILE A 30 -3.54 5.07 7.18
CA ILE A 30 -2.16 4.96 7.66
C ILE A 30 -2.04 5.22 9.17
N ASP A 31 -2.89 6.07 9.73
CA ASP A 31 -2.91 6.39 11.15
C ASP A 31 -3.82 5.49 11.97
N ASN A 32 -4.51 4.57 11.31
CA ASN A 32 -5.36 3.56 11.96
C ASN A 32 -5.31 2.27 11.15
N SER A 33 -4.09 1.75 10.96
CA SER A 33 -3.87 0.60 10.10
C SER A 33 -4.20 -0.71 10.80
N GLN A 34 -4.65 -1.68 10.00
CA GLN A 34 -5.03 -3.01 10.46
C GLN A 34 -4.07 -4.04 9.85
N GLU A 35 -3.98 -5.21 10.50
CA GLU A 35 -3.21 -6.33 9.98
C GLU A 35 -3.81 -6.83 8.65
N ASP A 36 -2.95 -7.41 7.81
CA ASP A 36 -3.33 -7.97 6.50
C ASP A 36 -3.98 -6.96 5.55
N THR A 37 -3.69 -5.68 5.73
CA THR A 37 -4.22 -4.62 4.85
C THR A 37 -3.13 -3.93 4.07
N ILE A 38 -3.54 -3.26 3.01
CA ILE A 38 -2.73 -2.28 2.31
C ILE A 38 -3.22 -0.88 2.71
N THR A 39 -2.30 0.03 2.93
CA THR A 39 -2.60 1.43 3.19
C THR A 39 -1.86 2.32 2.19
N PHE A 40 -1.91 3.61 2.36
CA PHE A 40 -1.29 4.54 1.44
C PHE A 40 -0.72 5.76 2.19
N LEU A 41 0.35 6.32 1.65
CA LEU A 41 0.90 7.58 2.11
C LEU A 41 0.59 8.65 1.06
N GLY A 42 -0.51 9.37 1.26
CA GLY A 42 -0.97 10.41 0.33
C GLY A 42 -0.47 11.81 0.65
N ASN A 43 0.00 12.01 1.88
CA ASN A 43 0.49 13.32 2.33
C ASN A 43 1.67 13.08 3.27
N MET A 44 2.79 13.76 3.00
CA MET A 44 4.04 13.56 3.75
C MET A 44 3.93 13.86 5.24
N LYS A 45 2.94 14.62 5.67
CA LYS A 45 2.73 14.84 7.11
C LYS A 45 2.40 13.57 7.88
N TYR A 46 1.94 12.52 7.17
CA TYR A 46 1.63 11.21 7.77
C TYR A 46 2.80 10.22 7.71
N LYS A 47 3.94 10.63 7.16
CA LYS A 47 5.12 9.77 7.06
C LYS A 47 5.52 9.16 8.41
N LYS A 48 5.32 9.89 9.48
CA LYS A 48 5.64 9.44 10.84
C LYS A 48 4.92 8.16 11.26
N TYR A 49 3.81 7.82 10.60
CA TYR A 49 3.05 6.61 10.92
C TYR A 49 3.59 5.36 10.22
N LEU A 50 4.47 5.50 9.23
CA LEU A 50 4.99 4.35 8.48
C LEU A 50 5.68 3.31 9.38
N PRO A 51 6.58 3.70 10.30
CA PRO A 51 7.30 2.70 11.10
C PRO A 51 6.41 1.89 12.04
N SER A 52 5.32 2.48 12.51
CA SER A 52 4.42 1.84 13.48
C SER A 52 3.17 1.23 12.84
N SER A 53 3.00 1.36 11.54
CA SER A 53 1.83 0.84 10.84
C SER A 53 1.77 -0.68 10.92
N LYS A 54 0.57 -1.22 11.12
CA LYS A 54 0.30 -2.66 11.12
C LYS A 54 0.03 -3.20 9.72
N ALA A 55 -0.13 -2.34 8.73
CA ALA A 55 -0.37 -2.77 7.35
C ALA A 55 0.83 -3.55 6.81
N VAL A 56 0.55 -4.49 5.91
CA VAL A 56 1.61 -5.34 5.33
C VAL A 56 2.16 -4.79 4.03
N ALA A 57 1.49 -3.78 3.45
CA ALA A 57 1.93 -3.14 2.22
C ALA A 57 1.44 -1.70 2.16
N PHE A 58 2.12 -0.89 1.33
CA PHE A 58 1.87 0.54 1.25
C PHE A 58 1.90 1.00 -0.19
N PHE A 59 0.94 1.84 -0.57
CA PHE A 59 1.08 2.66 -1.78
C PHE A 59 1.87 3.91 -1.42
N VAL A 60 2.93 4.16 -2.16
CA VAL A 60 3.78 5.36 -1.99
C VAL A 60 4.13 5.91 -3.37
N ASN A 61 4.55 7.17 -3.42
CA ASN A 61 4.99 7.78 -4.68
C ASN A 61 6.51 7.75 -4.87
N ASP A 62 7.24 7.21 -3.91
CA ASP A 62 8.69 7.06 -3.98
C ASP A 62 9.08 5.79 -3.22
N LYS A 63 9.79 4.88 -3.89
CA LYS A 63 10.18 3.60 -3.26
C LYS A 63 11.06 3.79 -2.03
N LYS A 64 11.77 4.92 -1.92
CA LYS A 64 12.62 5.21 -0.75
C LYS A 64 11.80 5.29 0.53
N LEU A 65 10.53 5.65 0.44
CA LEU A 65 9.64 5.73 1.60
C LEU A 65 9.34 4.36 2.20
N LEU A 66 9.45 3.30 1.40
CA LEU A 66 9.17 1.94 1.86
C LEU A 66 10.28 1.39 2.76
N LEU A 67 11.51 1.89 2.59
CA LEU A 67 12.68 1.28 3.21
C LEU A 67 12.75 -0.19 2.81
N ASN A 68 12.59 -1.11 3.73
CA ASN A 68 12.55 -2.55 3.44
C ASN A 68 11.14 -3.15 3.52
N LYS A 69 10.11 -2.31 3.49
CA LYS A 69 8.71 -2.75 3.53
C LYS A 69 8.21 -3.08 2.12
N ASN A 70 7.14 -3.87 2.06
CA ASN A 70 6.49 -4.21 0.81
C ASN A 70 5.55 -3.08 0.38
N GLY A 71 5.42 -2.89 -0.92
CA GLY A 71 4.51 -1.86 -1.39
C GLY A 71 4.43 -1.75 -2.90
N ILE A 72 3.71 -0.75 -3.33
CA ILE A 72 3.48 -0.44 -4.74
C ILE A 72 3.77 1.04 -4.93
N VAL A 73 4.67 1.34 -5.86
CA VAL A 73 4.99 2.72 -6.21
C VAL A 73 4.02 3.18 -7.28
N VAL A 74 3.33 4.26 -6.98
CA VAL A 74 2.35 4.88 -7.89
C VAL A 74 2.52 6.39 -7.85
N GLU A 75 2.05 7.06 -8.89
CA GLU A 75 2.13 8.53 -8.95
C GLU A 75 1.25 9.19 -7.88
N LYS A 76 0.02 8.67 -7.71
CA LYS A 76 -0.95 9.23 -6.77
C LYS A 76 -1.51 8.15 -5.86
N PRO A 77 -0.92 7.96 -4.67
CA PRO A 77 -1.35 6.89 -3.75
C PRO A 77 -2.84 6.92 -3.39
N GLN A 78 -3.45 8.10 -3.22
CA GLN A 78 -4.86 8.19 -2.89
C GLN A 78 -5.77 7.74 -4.02
N LEU A 79 -5.35 7.90 -5.28
CA LEU A 79 -6.11 7.36 -6.41
C LEU A 79 -5.96 5.84 -6.49
N ALA A 80 -4.77 5.34 -6.21
CA ALA A 80 -4.49 3.91 -6.22
C ALA A 80 -5.34 3.17 -5.19
N ILE A 81 -5.45 3.70 -3.97
CA ILE A 81 -6.27 3.08 -2.93
C ILE A 81 -7.75 3.07 -3.32
N ALA A 82 -8.23 4.16 -3.94
CA ALA A 82 -9.60 4.24 -4.42
C ALA A 82 -9.88 3.20 -5.50
N LYS A 83 -8.94 2.98 -6.43
CA LYS A 83 -9.06 1.93 -7.44
C LYS A 83 -9.10 0.54 -6.81
N THR A 84 -8.26 0.31 -5.81
CA THR A 84 -8.17 -0.97 -5.12
C THR A 84 -9.52 -1.37 -4.50
N LEU A 85 -10.26 -0.40 -3.99
CA LEU A 85 -11.58 -0.65 -3.42
C LEU A 85 -12.61 -1.11 -4.45
N ARG A 86 -12.31 -1.00 -5.73
CA ARG A 86 -13.20 -1.45 -6.81
C ARG A 86 -12.89 -2.85 -7.32
N MET A 87 -11.86 -3.47 -6.78
CA MET A 87 -11.49 -4.83 -7.20
C MET A 87 -12.52 -5.88 -6.77
#